data_8a647cb3523d2fa1bf3b95b817ed8e2a
#
_entry.id   8a647cb3523d2fa1bf3b95b817ed8e2a
#
_cell.length_a   1.000
_cell.length_b   1.000
_cell.length_c   1.000
_cell.angle_alpha   90.00
_cell.angle_beta   90.00
_cell.angle_gamma   90.00
#
_symmetry.space_group_name_H-M   'P 1'
#
loop_
_entity.id
_entity.type
_entity.pdbx_description
1 polymer ?
#
loop_
_entity_poly.entity_id
_entity_poly.type
_entity_poly.pdbx_seq_one_letter_code
_entity_poly.pdbx_strand_id
1 'polypeptide(L)'
;MSSYDIPKLIIDDEFKTLIRPLFKAEYEQLEKNILKDGCRDPLTTWNGILIDGHNRYSICQKHGIPFSIVEMEFCCRDEVIAWICANQLGRRNLTEETRKFLIGKQYEAEKLVNEQRNIYGNNQFSDTDDENPYETFDPADVAESMETKRKTAEKIGVTNHISHGTVEKYAIYARALERIKDVEPKLYH
;
A
#
# COMPACT_ATOMS: atom_id res chain seq x y z
N MET A 1 24.48 -30.10 10.64
CA MET A 1 24.07 -28.73 10.31
C MET A 1 22.56 -28.73 10.23
N SER A 2 21.89 -28.11 11.18
CA SER A 2 20.42 -28.06 11.19
C SER A 2 19.99 -27.20 9.99
N SER A 3 19.26 -27.76 9.05
CA SER A 3 18.59 -27.00 8.00
C SER A 3 17.49 -26.20 8.68
N TYR A 4 17.74 -24.91 8.89
CA TYR A 4 16.65 -24.00 9.29
C TYR A 4 15.65 -23.98 8.15
N ASP A 5 14.45 -24.47 8.45
CA ASP A 5 13.34 -24.40 7.51
C ASP A 5 12.94 -22.92 7.38
N ILE A 6 13.37 -22.30 6.26
CA ILE A 6 13.11 -20.88 6.00
C ILE A 6 11.65 -20.74 5.62
N PRO A 7 10.83 -19.98 6.38
CA PRO A 7 9.42 -19.86 6.11
C PRO A 7 9.17 -19.30 4.71
N LYS A 8 8.28 -19.94 3.96
CA LYS A 8 7.86 -19.48 2.64
C LYS A 8 6.75 -18.46 2.82
N LEU A 9 7.02 -17.20 2.49
CA LEU A 9 6.04 -16.11 2.51
C LEU A 9 5.32 -16.01 1.17
N ILE A 10 4.08 -15.54 1.22
CA ILE A 10 3.28 -15.24 0.03
C ILE A 10 3.73 -13.88 -0.51
N ILE A 11 4.02 -13.82 -1.81
CA ILE A 11 4.32 -12.58 -2.53
C ILE A 11 3.09 -12.17 -3.30
N ASP A 12 2.57 -10.99 -3.00
CA ASP A 12 1.48 -10.37 -3.74
C ASP A 12 2.07 -9.41 -4.77
N ASP A 13 1.69 -9.58 -6.04
CA ASP A 13 2.25 -8.80 -7.15
C ASP A 13 1.86 -7.32 -7.09
N GLU A 14 0.64 -6.98 -6.64
CA GLU A 14 0.24 -5.59 -6.49
C GLU A 14 1.08 -4.92 -5.39
N PHE A 15 1.21 -5.52 -4.22
CA PHE A 15 2.03 -4.98 -3.14
C PHE A 15 3.49 -4.81 -3.55
N LYS A 16 4.02 -5.78 -4.28
CA LYS A 16 5.39 -5.73 -4.82
C LYS A 16 5.59 -4.56 -5.78
N THR A 17 4.61 -4.23 -6.62
CA THR A 17 4.71 -3.12 -7.57
C THR A 17 4.73 -1.74 -6.90
N LEU A 18 4.21 -1.62 -5.69
CA LEU A 18 4.26 -0.38 -4.90
C LEU A 18 5.65 -0.12 -4.32
N ILE A 19 6.52 -1.12 -4.31
CA ILE A 19 7.86 -1.04 -3.71
C ILE A 19 8.87 -0.73 -4.81
N ARG A 20 9.62 0.37 -4.63
CA ARG A 20 10.68 0.72 -5.57
C ARG A 20 11.70 -0.43 -5.71
N PRO A 21 11.96 -0.92 -6.92
CA PRO A 21 13.05 -1.85 -7.13
C PRO A 21 14.40 -1.19 -6.80
N LEU A 22 15.31 -1.96 -6.21
CA LEU A 22 16.67 -1.50 -5.98
C LEU A 22 17.46 -1.47 -7.28
N PHE A 23 18.33 -0.47 -7.45
CA PHE A 23 19.35 -0.54 -8.49
C PHE A 23 20.33 -1.68 -8.20
N LYS A 24 20.97 -2.20 -9.25
CA LYS A 24 21.89 -3.33 -9.14
C LYS A 24 22.94 -3.11 -8.03
N ALA A 25 23.56 -1.95 -7.98
CA ALA A 25 24.57 -1.62 -6.96
C ALA A 25 24.01 -1.61 -5.53
N GLU A 26 22.76 -1.10 -5.36
CA GLU A 26 22.06 -1.09 -4.06
C GLU A 26 21.75 -2.52 -3.62
N TYR A 27 21.29 -3.36 -4.55
CA TYR A 27 21.00 -4.78 -4.27
C TYR A 27 22.27 -5.55 -3.89
N GLU A 28 23.36 -5.40 -4.65
CA GLU A 28 24.65 -6.04 -4.37
C GLU A 28 25.21 -5.60 -3.01
N GLN A 29 25.05 -4.32 -2.64
CA GLN A 29 25.49 -3.83 -1.34
C GLN A 29 24.64 -4.42 -0.21
N LEU A 30 23.30 -4.47 -0.39
CA LEU A 30 22.39 -5.09 0.57
C LEU A 30 22.73 -6.59 0.75
N GLU A 31 22.97 -7.31 -0.35
CA GLU A 31 23.35 -8.70 -0.33
C GLU A 31 24.66 -8.94 0.46
N LYS A 32 25.71 -8.14 0.21
CA LYS A 32 26.96 -8.19 0.99
C LYS A 32 26.74 -7.94 2.47
N ASN A 33 25.89 -6.98 2.82
CA ASN A 33 25.60 -6.69 4.22
C ASN A 33 24.87 -7.85 4.91
N ILE A 34 23.86 -8.43 4.24
CA ILE A 34 23.10 -9.57 4.77
C ILE A 34 23.99 -10.83 4.90
N LEU A 35 24.87 -11.08 3.93
CA LEU A 35 25.82 -12.20 4.00
C LEU A 35 26.81 -12.04 5.17
N LYS A 36 27.21 -10.83 5.47
CA LYS A 36 28.16 -10.53 6.55
C LYS A 36 27.53 -10.56 7.93
N ASP A 37 26.37 -9.90 8.06
CA ASP A 37 25.80 -9.53 9.37
C ASP A 37 24.48 -10.24 9.68
N GLY A 38 23.94 -11.02 8.72
CA GLY A 38 22.60 -11.60 8.77
C GLY A 38 21.51 -10.59 8.41
N CYS A 39 20.26 -11.06 8.38
CA CYS A 39 19.09 -10.20 8.17
C CYS A 39 18.71 -9.54 9.51
N ARG A 40 19.20 -8.32 9.74
CA ARG A 40 19.02 -7.60 11.02
C ARG A 40 17.61 -7.09 11.21
N ASP A 41 17.05 -6.46 10.16
CA ASP A 41 15.71 -5.89 10.20
C ASP A 41 14.67 -6.96 9.88
N PRO A 42 13.58 -7.08 10.65
CA PRO A 42 12.52 -8.05 10.38
C PRO A 42 11.85 -7.79 9.04
N LEU A 43 11.28 -8.83 8.48
CA LEU A 43 10.32 -8.72 7.36
C LEU A 43 8.94 -8.41 7.93
N THR A 44 8.16 -7.59 7.24
CA THR A 44 6.81 -7.26 7.69
C THR A 44 5.80 -8.02 6.85
N THR A 45 4.83 -8.66 7.51
CA THR A 45 3.78 -9.47 6.86
C THR A 45 2.39 -9.05 7.35
N TRP A 46 1.40 -9.37 6.54
CA TRP A 46 -0.02 -9.31 6.84
C TRP A 46 -0.69 -10.58 6.34
N ASN A 47 -1.30 -11.37 7.25
CA ASN A 47 -1.88 -12.68 6.93
C ASN A 47 -0.92 -13.60 6.15
N GLY A 48 0.37 -13.60 6.51
CA GLY A 48 1.41 -14.38 5.84
C GLY A 48 1.85 -13.82 4.47
N ILE A 49 1.29 -12.71 4.02
CA ILE A 49 1.69 -11.99 2.79
C ILE A 49 2.79 -10.99 3.14
N LEU A 50 3.88 -11.00 2.38
CA LEU A 50 4.98 -10.05 2.57
C LEU A 50 4.58 -8.65 2.11
N ILE A 51 4.66 -7.67 3.03
CA ILE A 51 4.30 -6.26 2.76
C ILE A 51 5.50 -5.30 2.82
N ASP A 52 6.58 -5.65 3.55
CA ASP A 52 7.88 -4.95 3.44
C ASP A 52 9.04 -5.93 3.58
N GLY A 53 10.15 -5.60 2.92
CA GLY A 53 11.39 -6.38 2.96
C GLY A 53 11.57 -7.36 1.80
N HIS A 54 10.90 -7.20 0.66
CA HIS A 54 10.96 -8.08 -0.51
C HIS A 54 12.39 -8.38 -0.97
N ASN A 55 13.26 -7.37 -0.99
CA ASN A 55 14.67 -7.58 -1.39
C ASN A 55 15.42 -8.37 -0.32
N ARG A 56 15.20 -8.12 0.97
CA ARG A 56 15.78 -8.90 2.07
C ARG A 56 15.32 -10.36 2.00
N TYR A 57 14.01 -10.57 1.79
CA TYR A 57 13.44 -11.91 1.62
C TYR A 57 14.08 -12.67 0.47
N SER A 58 14.19 -12.05 -0.71
CA SER A 58 14.83 -12.67 -1.88
C SER A 58 16.27 -13.09 -1.60
N ILE A 59 17.05 -12.24 -0.94
CA ILE A 59 18.44 -12.54 -0.57
C ILE A 59 18.50 -13.67 0.47
N CYS A 60 17.67 -13.63 1.50
CA CYS A 60 17.63 -14.65 2.53
C CYS A 60 17.24 -16.03 1.97
N GLN A 61 16.25 -16.06 1.08
CA GLN A 61 15.86 -17.29 0.38
C GLN A 61 17.00 -17.84 -0.49
N LYS A 62 17.67 -16.98 -1.25
CA LYS A 62 18.78 -17.36 -2.14
C LYS A 62 19.96 -17.98 -1.38
N HIS A 63 20.27 -17.46 -0.20
CA HIS A 63 21.47 -17.85 0.56
C HIS A 63 21.20 -18.70 1.81
N GLY A 64 19.94 -19.07 2.06
CA GLY A 64 19.59 -19.87 3.23
C GLY A 64 19.79 -19.15 4.55
N ILE A 65 19.60 -17.80 4.59
CA ILE A 65 19.82 -16.97 5.78
C ILE A 65 18.51 -16.85 6.57
N PRO A 66 18.51 -17.13 7.87
CA PRO A 66 17.34 -16.95 8.71
C PRO A 66 16.97 -15.46 8.84
N PHE A 67 15.68 -15.19 9.00
CA PHE A 67 15.13 -13.85 9.22
C PHE A 67 14.02 -13.89 10.25
N SER A 68 13.75 -12.75 10.87
CA SER A 68 12.60 -12.54 11.74
C SER A 68 11.43 -11.93 10.97
N ILE A 69 10.22 -12.13 11.47
CA ILE A 69 8.98 -11.62 10.89
C ILE A 69 8.25 -10.80 11.95
N VAL A 70 7.68 -9.69 11.53
CA VAL A 70 6.70 -8.91 12.29
C VAL A 70 5.39 -8.96 11.54
N GLU A 71 4.39 -9.56 12.15
CA GLU A 71 3.03 -9.57 11.62
C GLU A 71 2.33 -8.27 12.02
N MET A 72 1.68 -7.63 11.05
CA MET A 72 0.87 -6.44 11.26
C MET A 72 -0.60 -6.75 11.01
N GLU A 73 -1.47 -6.11 11.79
CA GLU A 73 -2.92 -6.23 11.63
C GLU A 73 -3.47 -5.03 10.85
N PHE A 74 -4.25 -5.33 9.81
CA PHE A 74 -4.98 -4.35 9.02
C PHE A 74 -6.40 -4.86 8.80
N CYS A 75 -7.36 -3.94 8.76
CA CYS A 75 -8.77 -4.30 8.59
C CYS A 75 -9.08 -4.84 7.18
N CYS A 76 -8.35 -4.37 6.16
CA CYS A 76 -8.59 -4.74 4.78
C CYS A 76 -7.35 -4.52 3.90
N ARG A 77 -7.44 -4.99 2.66
CA ARG A 77 -6.37 -4.85 1.65
C ARG A 77 -6.00 -3.39 1.36
N ASP A 78 -7.00 -2.51 1.29
CA ASP A 78 -6.77 -1.09 1.00
C ASP A 78 -5.98 -0.40 2.12
N GLU A 79 -6.19 -0.78 3.37
CA GLU A 79 -5.39 -0.27 4.49
C GLU A 79 -3.92 -0.70 4.38
N VAL A 80 -3.65 -1.92 3.92
CA VAL A 80 -2.29 -2.39 3.62
C VAL A 80 -1.66 -1.58 2.49
N ILE A 81 -2.38 -1.33 1.40
CA ILE A 81 -1.91 -0.51 0.27
C ILE A 81 -1.54 0.90 0.75
N ALA A 82 -2.41 1.53 1.54
CA ALA A 82 -2.17 2.85 2.10
C ALA A 82 -0.90 2.87 2.98
N TRP A 83 -0.73 1.85 3.83
CA TRP A 83 0.44 1.70 4.67
C TRP A 83 1.73 1.50 3.86
N ILE A 84 1.72 0.63 2.84
CA ILE A 84 2.88 0.42 1.97
C ILE A 84 3.27 1.73 1.28
N CYS A 85 2.32 2.46 0.71
CA CYS A 85 2.57 3.74 0.05
C CYS A 85 3.19 4.75 1.03
N ALA A 86 2.62 4.92 2.22
CA ALA A 86 3.14 5.81 3.24
C ALA A 86 4.56 5.43 3.67
N ASN A 87 4.84 4.13 3.87
CA ASN A 87 6.16 3.62 4.21
C ASN A 87 7.19 3.89 3.10
N GLN A 88 6.82 3.71 1.84
CA GLN A 88 7.71 4.03 0.71
C GLN A 88 7.97 5.53 0.58
N LEU A 89 6.97 6.40 0.84
CA LEU A 89 7.12 7.86 0.80
C LEU A 89 8.14 8.38 1.82
N GLY A 90 8.38 7.66 2.91
CA GLY A 90 9.43 7.95 3.89
C GLY A 90 10.86 7.68 3.37
N ARG A 91 11.05 7.04 2.23
CA ARG A 91 12.37 6.72 1.68
C ARG A 91 12.98 7.92 0.95
N ARG A 92 14.32 8.08 1.06
CA ARG A 92 15.03 9.27 0.53
C ARG A 92 15.20 9.27 -1.00
N ASN A 93 15.20 8.09 -1.64
CA ASN A 93 15.60 7.94 -3.06
C ASN A 93 14.38 7.67 -3.97
N LEU A 94 13.32 8.45 -3.84
CA LEU A 94 12.17 8.37 -4.74
C LEU A 94 12.31 9.39 -5.87
N THR A 95 11.97 8.97 -7.09
CA THR A 95 11.75 9.91 -8.19
C THR A 95 10.47 10.71 -7.96
N GLU A 96 10.35 11.85 -8.61
CA GLU A 96 9.16 12.69 -8.51
C GLU A 96 7.90 11.96 -9.04
N GLU A 97 8.05 11.19 -10.12
CA GLU A 97 6.98 10.38 -10.71
C GLU A 97 6.51 9.29 -9.74
N THR A 98 7.46 8.57 -9.13
CA THR A 98 7.13 7.55 -8.11
C THR A 98 6.44 8.18 -6.91
N ARG A 99 6.92 9.35 -6.46
CA ARG A 99 6.28 10.09 -5.36
C ARG A 99 4.84 10.46 -5.69
N LYS A 100 4.58 11.02 -6.88
CA LYS A 100 3.21 11.36 -7.34
C LYS A 100 2.31 10.14 -7.36
N PHE A 101 2.81 9.04 -7.92
CA PHE A 101 2.07 7.78 -7.98
C PHE A 101 1.71 7.26 -6.59
N LEU A 102 2.68 7.18 -5.67
CA LEU A 102 2.45 6.67 -4.32
C LEU A 102 1.50 7.54 -3.51
N ILE A 103 1.59 8.87 -3.61
CA ILE A 103 0.65 9.79 -2.96
C ILE A 103 -0.77 9.58 -3.50
N GLY A 104 -0.92 9.49 -4.82
CA GLY A 104 -2.21 9.26 -5.45
C GLY A 104 -2.81 7.90 -5.08
N LYS A 105 -2.00 6.84 -5.07
CA LYS A 105 -2.43 5.49 -4.69
C LYS A 105 -2.80 5.41 -3.20
N GLN A 106 -2.03 6.06 -2.32
CA GLN A 106 -2.35 6.17 -0.89
C GLN A 106 -3.72 6.83 -0.68
N TYR A 107 -3.98 7.94 -1.38
CA TYR A 107 -5.26 8.64 -1.27
C TYR A 107 -6.44 7.78 -1.72
N GLU A 108 -6.33 7.09 -2.86
CA GLU A 108 -7.39 6.19 -3.33
C GLU A 108 -7.66 5.07 -2.33
N ALA A 109 -6.62 4.47 -1.77
CA ALA A 109 -6.74 3.41 -0.79
C ALA A 109 -7.36 3.91 0.54
N GLU A 110 -6.87 5.03 1.12
CA GLU A 110 -7.45 5.59 2.34
C GLU A 110 -8.92 6.02 2.14
N LYS A 111 -9.29 6.47 0.95
CA LYS A 111 -10.68 6.80 0.62
C LYS A 111 -11.58 5.55 0.70
N LEU A 112 -11.16 4.42 0.11
CA LEU A 112 -11.90 3.17 0.17
C LEU A 112 -12.03 2.64 1.60
N VAL A 113 -10.97 2.70 2.40
CA VAL A 113 -11.02 2.34 3.83
C VAL A 113 -12.05 3.17 4.58
N ASN A 114 -12.10 4.48 4.35
CA ASN A 114 -13.04 5.37 5.00
C ASN A 114 -14.50 5.11 4.54
N GLU A 115 -14.71 4.85 3.26
CA GLU A 115 -16.03 4.46 2.72
C GLU A 115 -16.51 3.16 3.36
N GLN A 116 -15.67 2.15 3.49
CA GLN A 116 -16.01 0.90 4.16
C GLN A 116 -16.35 1.10 5.65
N ARG A 117 -15.56 1.91 6.36
CA ARG A 117 -15.83 2.22 7.78
C ARG A 117 -17.17 2.93 7.98
N ASN A 118 -17.54 3.84 7.09
CA ASN A 118 -18.82 4.54 7.15
C ASN A 118 -20.01 3.57 6.93
N ILE A 119 -19.90 2.65 5.97
CA ILE A 119 -20.92 1.62 5.69
C ILE A 119 -21.11 0.72 6.92
N TYR A 120 -20.04 0.22 7.53
CA TYR A 120 -20.13 -0.63 8.73
C TYR A 120 -20.54 0.13 9.99
N GLY A 121 -20.22 1.42 10.11
CA GLY A 121 -20.59 2.28 11.23
C GLY A 121 -22.09 2.61 11.25
N ASN A 122 -22.70 2.82 10.09
CA ASN A 122 -24.12 3.15 9.98
C ASN A 122 -25.05 1.93 10.10
N ASN A 123 -24.58 0.72 9.78
CA ASN A 123 -25.41 -0.51 9.85
C ASN A 123 -25.59 -1.08 11.27
N GLN A 124 -25.01 -0.49 12.32
CA GLN A 124 -25.26 -0.96 13.69
C GLN A 124 -26.61 -0.53 14.27
N PHE A 125 -27.43 0.26 13.55
CA PHE A 125 -28.69 0.82 14.06
C PHE A 125 -29.91 0.65 13.14
N SER A 126 -29.91 -0.22 12.13
CA SER A 126 -31.09 -0.49 11.31
C SER A 126 -31.53 -1.93 11.40
N ASP A 127 -32.27 -2.27 12.47
CA ASP A 127 -33.26 -3.34 12.47
C ASP A 127 -34.51 -2.80 11.74
N THR A 128 -34.54 -2.84 10.43
CA THR A 128 -35.78 -2.77 9.65
C THR A 128 -35.62 -3.56 8.37
N ASP A 129 -36.27 -4.72 8.36
CA ASP A 129 -36.63 -5.48 7.17
C ASP A 129 -37.57 -4.63 6.29
N ASP A 130 -37.00 -3.86 5.35
CA ASP A 130 -37.75 -3.35 4.20
C ASP A 130 -36.78 -3.22 3.02
N GLU A 131 -36.78 -4.25 2.17
CA GLU A 131 -36.11 -4.24 0.87
C GLU A 131 -36.83 -3.24 -0.06
N ASN A 132 -36.41 -1.98 -0.05
CA ASN A 132 -36.79 -1.01 -1.06
C ASN A 132 -35.70 -0.98 -2.16
N PRO A 133 -35.95 -1.50 -3.38
CA PRO A 133 -34.97 -1.55 -4.47
C PRO A 133 -34.66 -0.18 -5.10
N TYR A 134 -35.20 0.91 -4.59
CA TYR A 134 -34.91 2.28 -5.01
C TYR A 134 -34.29 3.06 -3.83
N GLU A 135 -33.02 2.81 -3.53
CA GLU A 135 -32.25 3.72 -2.67
C GLU A 135 -32.19 5.09 -3.36
N THR A 136 -33.00 6.00 -2.87
CA THR A 136 -32.89 7.41 -3.25
C THR A 136 -31.58 7.95 -2.65
N PHE A 137 -30.67 8.38 -3.51
CA PHE A 137 -29.41 9.02 -3.14
C PHE A 137 -29.74 10.23 -2.25
N ASP A 138 -29.44 10.14 -0.94
CA ASP A 138 -29.64 11.26 -0.02
C ASP A 138 -28.54 12.31 -0.27
N PRO A 139 -28.90 13.57 -0.56
CA PRO A 139 -27.90 14.63 -0.71
C PRO A 139 -27.00 14.82 0.52
N ALA A 140 -27.45 14.45 1.72
CA ALA A 140 -26.65 14.48 2.94
C ALA A 140 -25.51 13.46 2.91
N ASP A 141 -25.76 12.23 2.45
CA ASP A 141 -24.74 11.18 2.32
C ASP A 141 -23.66 11.56 1.31
N VAL A 142 -24.05 12.22 0.22
CA VAL A 142 -23.13 12.75 -0.78
C VAL A 142 -22.22 13.84 -0.18
N ALA A 143 -22.80 14.76 0.60
CA ALA A 143 -22.05 15.84 1.23
C ALA A 143 -21.04 15.30 2.27
N GLU A 144 -21.44 14.33 3.10
CA GLU A 144 -20.57 13.67 4.08
C GLU A 144 -19.42 12.90 3.40
N SER A 145 -19.72 12.18 2.31
CA SER A 145 -18.71 11.49 1.51
C SER A 145 -17.70 12.47 0.89
N MET A 146 -18.15 13.61 0.37
CA MET A 146 -17.28 14.65 -0.18
C MET A 146 -16.40 15.29 0.90
N GLU A 147 -16.93 15.54 2.08
CA GLU A 147 -16.17 16.11 3.19
C GLU A 147 -15.11 15.12 3.71
N THR A 148 -15.43 13.84 3.81
CA THR A 148 -14.49 12.78 4.18
C THR A 148 -13.35 12.65 3.18
N LYS A 149 -13.64 12.68 1.88
CA LYS A 149 -12.64 12.69 0.81
C LYS A 149 -11.72 13.89 0.90
N ARG A 150 -12.27 15.08 1.16
CA ARG A 150 -11.50 16.31 1.34
C ARG A 150 -10.59 16.22 2.57
N LYS A 151 -11.09 15.77 3.72
CA LYS A 151 -10.29 15.58 4.94
C LYS A 151 -9.13 14.60 4.73
N THR A 152 -9.37 13.51 3.99
CA THR A 152 -8.32 12.55 3.64
C THR A 152 -7.25 13.19 2.76
N ALA A 153 -7.64 13.95 1.73
CA ALA A 153 -6.70 14.66 0.86
C ALA A 153 -5.90 15.74 1.62
N GLU A 154 -6.54 16.47 2.53
CA GLU A 154 -5.89 17.46 3.40
C GLU A 154 -4.84 16.81 4.31
N LYS A 155 -5.17 15.70 4.98
CA LYS A 155 -4.25 14.94 5.85
C LYS A 155 -3.00 14.49 5.09
N ILE A 156 -3.18 13.87 3.92
CA ILE A 156 -2.07 13.40 3.08
C ILE A 156 -1.27 14.59 2.55
N GLY A 157 -1.94 15.67 2.18
CA GLY A 157 -1.32 16.91 1.72
C GLY A 157 -0.40 17.52 2.76
N VAL A 158 -0.84 17.63 4.00
CA VAL A 158 -0.03 18.14 5.12
C VAL A 158 1.21 17.27 5.32
N THR A 159 1.07 15.96 5.35
CA THR A 159 2.18 15.02 5.54
C THR A 159 3.23 15.12 4.43
N ASN A 160 2.80 15.38 3.19
CA ASN A 160 3.68 15.44 2.02
C ASN A 160 4.04 16.88 1.59
N HIS A 161 3.64 17.91 2.35
CA HIS A 161 3.88 19.34 2.08
C HIS A 161 3.31 19.81 0.72
N ILE A 162 2.13 19.34 0.36
CA ILE A 162 1.41 19.74 -0.86
C ILE A 162 -0.06 20.07 -0.56
N SER A 163 -0.74 20.77 -1.47
CA SER A 163 -2.16 21.09 -1.30
C SER A 163 -3.05 19.86 -1.52
N HIS A 164 -4.25 19.85 -0.91
CA HIS A 164 -5.25 18.79 -1.13
C HIS A 164 -5.59 18.62 -2.62
N GLY A 165 -5.74 19.71 -3.37
CA GLY A 165 -6.00 19.65 -4.82
C GLY A 165 -4.84 19.03 -5.62
N THR A 166 -3.60 19.10 -5.10
CA THR A 166 -2.46 18.38 -5.69
C THR A 166 -2.56 16.88 -5.41
N VAL A 167 -3.00 16.48 -4.22
CA VAL A 167 -3.24 15.07 -3.87
C VAL A 167 -4.28 14.46 -4.82
N GLU A 168 -5.39 15.16 -5.07
CA GLU A 168 -6.44 14.71 -5.99
C GLU A 168 -5.94 14.57 -7.44
N LYS A 169 -5.10 15.50 -7.91
CA LYS A 169 -4.44 15.40 -9.22
C LYS A 169 -3.52 14.19 -9.31
N TYR A 170 -2.80 13.88 -8.22
CA TYR A 170 -1.94 12.69 -8.16
C TYR A 170 -2.74 11.39 -8.13
N ALA A 171 -3.95 11.39 -7.56
CA ALA A 171 -4.87 10.27 -7.65
C ALA A 171 -5.32 10.00 -9.09
N ILE A 172 -5.65 11.06 -9.84
CA ILE A 172 -5.96 10.93 -11.28
C ILE A 172 -4.77 10.36 -12.05
N TYR A 173 -3.56 10.85 -11.76
CA TYR A 173 -2.32 10.36 -12.36
C TYR A 173 -2.08 8.87 -12.06
N ALA A 174 -2.23 8.45 -10.80
CA ALA A 174 -2.05 7.06 -10.39
C ALA A 174 -3.03 6.12 -11.11
N ARG A 175 -4.32 6.47 -11.16
CA ARG A 175 -5.34 5.69 -11.89
C ARG A 175 -5.05 5.61 -13.40
N ALA A 176 -4.55 6.68 -14.00
CA ALA A 176 -4.18 6.68 -15.42
C ALA A 176 -3.02 5.71 -15.69
N LEU A 177 -2.00 5.71 -14.82
CA LEU A 177 -0.86 4.78 -14.94
C LEU A 177 -1.28 3.32 -14.77
N GLU A 178 -2.15 3.02 -13.81
CA GLU A 178 -2.67 1.66 -13.62
C GLU A 178 -3.45 1.18 -14.85
N ARG A 179 -4.30 2.03 -15.43
CA ARG A 179 -5.00 1.68 -16.69
C ARG A 179 -4.05 1.42 -17.86
N ILE A 180 -2.98 2.21 -17.98
CA ILE A 180 -1.97 1.98 -19.03
C ILE A 180 -1.27 0.64 -18.81
N LYS A 181 -0.93 0.30 -17.58
CA LYS A 181 -0.32 -0.98 -17.23
C LYS A 181 -1.20 -2.17 -17.60
N ASP A 182 -2.52 -2.05 -17.40
CA ASP A 182 -3.48 -3.10 -17.73
C ASP A 182 -3.67 -3.29 -19.24
N VAL A 183 -3.67 -2.19 -20.01
CA VAL A 183 -3.93 -2.20 -21.46
C VAL A 183 -2.65 -2.46 -22.26
N GLU A 184 -1.53 -1.87 -21.86
CA GLU A 184 -0.25 -1.91 -22.57
C GLU A 184 0.92 -2.20 -21.61
N PRO A 185 1.05 -3.42 -21.09
CA PRO A 185 2.11 -3.76 -20.11
C PRO A 185 3.53 -3.46 -20.60
N LYS A 186 3.75 -3.46 -21.92
CA LYS A 186 5.08 -3.21 -22.54
C LYS A 186 5.53 -1.75 -22.46
N LEU A 187 4.63 -0.79 -22.26
CA LEU A 187 4.97 0.63 -22.12
C LEU A 187 5.40 1.01 -20.71
N TYR A 188 5.29 0.09 -19.76
CA TYR A 188 5.53 0.36 -18.33
C TYR A 188 6.94 -0.04 -17.85
N HIS A 189 7.80 -0.51 -18.76
CA HIS A 189 9.18 -0.94 -18.45
C HIS A 189 10.22 0.11 -18.81
#